data_0242aca0eb94f0a969452b0d6ec30ea8
#
_entry.id   0242aca0eb94f0a969452b0d6ec30ea8
#
_cell.length_a   1.000
_cell.length_b   1.000
_cell.length_c   1.000
_cell.angle_alpha   90.00
_cell.angle_beta   90.00
_cell.angle_gamma   90.00
#
_symmetry.space_group_name_H-M   'P 1'
#
loop_
_entity.id
_entity.type
_entity.pdbx_description
1 polymer ?
#
loop_
_entity_poly.entity_id
_entity_poly.type
_entity_poly.pdbx_seq_one_letter_code
_entity_poly.pdbx_strand_id
1 'polypeptide(L)'
;MRKLDNINIGIYEKTKTKNISWEERIKLVKECGYDFMEISIDETDERLARLEYSKEEIKQIRDYLLDADVRIPSMCFSGHRRFPMGSMSQETRDKAMELMEKAIVFADRLGIRTIQLAGYDVYYEEGNEQTKKYFIENLKRSVKWAESMNITLAIEIMDHKFINSITKYMEFSKIVNSPYLKVYPDIGNLSAWPE
;
A
#
# COMPACT_ATOMS: atom_id res chain seq x y z
N MET A 1 21.40 4.31 -16.83
CA MET A 1 20.41 5.40 -16.58
C MET A 1 21.16 6.62 -16.06
N ARG A 2 20.89 7.86 -16.53
CA ARG A 2 21.47 9.06 -15.91
C ARG A 2 20.87 9.21 -14.54
N LYS A 3 21.68 9.17 -13.46
CA LYS A 3 21.23 9.65 -12.14
C LYS A 3 20.84 11.12 -12.30
N LEU A 4 19.59 11.42 -12.01
CA LEU A 4 19.17 12.80 -11.79
C LEU A 4 19.75 13.18 -10.43
N ASP A 5 20.71 14.08 -10.40
CA ASP A 5 21.38 14.49 -9.17
C ASP A 5 20.29 14.88 -8.14
N ASN A 6 20.34 14.24 -6.97
CA ASN A 6 19.43 14.42 -5.83
C ASN A 6 18.00 13.89 -5.96
N ILE A 7 17.64 13.08 -6.97
CA ILE A 7 16.34 12.42 -7.06
C ILE A 7 16.50 10.91 -7.01
N ASN A 8 15.91 10.27 -6.00
CA ASN A 8 15.85 8.82 -5.93
C ASN A 8 14.78 8.28 -6.87
N ILE A 9 15.13 7.26 -7.64
CA ILE A 9 14.21 6.62 -8.59
C ILE A 9 13.95 5.20 -8.11
N GLY A 10 12.67 4.88 -7.88
CA GLY A 10 12.23 3.55 -7.47
C GLY A 10 11.64 2.74 -8.62
N ILE A 11 11.52 1.45 -8.39
CA ILE A 11 10.82 0.53 -9.28
C ILE A 11 9.69 -0.17 -8.54
N TYR A 12 8.54 -0.28 -9.19
CA TYR A 12 7.44 -1.07 -8.67
C TYR A 12 7.67 -2.57 -8.92
N GLU A 13 7.47 -3.38 -7.91
CA GLU A 13 7.76 -4.83 -7.95
C GLU A 13 7.13 -5.56 -9.13
N LYS A 14 5.91 -5.18 -9.52
CA LYS A 14 5.15 -5.85 -10.61
C LYS A 14 5.71 -5.61 -12.01
N THR A 15 6.65 -4.68 -12.19
CA THR A 15 7.32 -4.47 -13.47
C THR A 15 8.33 -5.57 -13.82
N LYS A 16 8.60 -6.47 -12.87
CA LYS A 16 9.57 -7.55 -13.02
C LYS A 16 8.91 -8.89 -13.31
N THR A 17 9.71 -9.82 -13.83
CA THR A 17 9.32 -11.20 -14.07
C THR A 17 8.71 -11.85 -12.83
N LYS A 18 7.64 -12.56 -13.01
CA LYS A 18 7.05 -13.46 -12.00
C LYS A 18 8.04 -14.59 -11.72
N ASN A 19 7.98 -15.17 -10.51
CA ASN A 19 8.73 -16.38 -10.13
C ASN A 19 10.26 -16.23 -9.98
N ILE A 20 10.73 -15.08 -9.50
CA ILE A 20 12.12 -14.91 -9.04
C ILE A 20 12.15 -14.78 -7.51
N SER A 21 13.23 -15.25 -6.90
CA SER A 21 13.44 -15.15 -5.46
C SER A 21 13.55 -13.69 -4.98
N TRP A 22 13.42 -13.48 -3.67
CA TRP A 22 13.66 -12.15 -3.09
C TRP A 22 15.09 -11.66 -3.34
N GLU A 23 16.08 -12.55 -3.24
CA GLU A 23 17.47 -12.23 -3.50
C GLU A 23 17.68 -11.74 -4.94
N GLU A 24 17.22 -12.51 -5.92
CA GLU A 24 17.32 -12.14 -7.34
C GLU A 24 16.58 -10.84 -7.65
N ARG A 25 15.39 -10.66 -7.05
CA ARG A 25 14.59 -9.45 -7.22
C ARG A 25 15.31 -8.21 -6.73
N ILE A 26 15.93 -8.29 -5.55
CA ILE A 26 16.65 -7.18 -4.93
C ILE A 26 17.94 -6.88 -5.71
N LYS A 27 18.69 -7.90 -6.14
CA LYS A 27 19.86 -7.73 -7.01
C LYS A 27 19.53 -7.02 -8.31
N LEU A 28 18.44 -7.42 -8.97
CA LEU A 28 17.98 -6.76 -10.21
C LEU A 28 17.64 -5.28 -10.01
N VAL A 29 17.10 -4.87 -8.86
CA VAL A 29 16.86 -3.45 -8.55
C VAL A 29 18.17 -2.67 -8.66
N LYS A 30 19.23 -3.17 -8.01
CA LYS A 30 20.55 -2.54 -8.00
C LYS A 30 21.21 -2.54 -9.38
N GLU A 31 21.20 -3.68 -10.06
CA GLU A 31 21.79 -3.84 -11.41
C GLU A 31 21.13 -2.93 -12.44
N CYS A 32 19.80 -2.73 -12.34
CA CYS A 32 19.07 -1.80 -13.20
C CYS A 32 19.28 -0.31 -12.82
N GLY A 33 20.02 -0.02 -11.75
CA GLY A 33 20.34 1.35 -11.32
C GLY A 33 19.20 2.08 -10.61
N TYR A 34 18.24 1.35 -10.01
CA TYR A 34 17.22 1.94 -9.15
C TYR A 34 17.71 2.09 -7.71
N ASP A 35 17.24 3.13 -7.03
CA ASP A 35 17.64 3.45 -5.66
C ASP A 35 16.80 2.70 -4.61
N PHE A 36 15.57 2.28 -4.97
CA PHE A 36 14.65 1.56 -4.09
C PHE A 36 13.62 0.75 -4.87
N MET A 37 12.90 -0.11 -4.16
CA MET A 37 11.77 -0.88 -4.70
C MET A 37 10.52 -0.60 -3.86
N GLU A 38 9.38 -0.41 -4.53
CA GLU A 38 8.07 -0.51 -3.90
C GLU A 38 7.51 -1.90 -4.12
N ILE A 39 7.11 -2.58 -3.03
CA ILE A 39 6.54 -3.92 -3.09
C ILE A 39 5.02 -3.90 -3.18
N SER A 40 4.45 -5.04 -3.56
CA SER A 40 3.01 -5.19 -3.73
C SER A 40 2.47 -6.34 -2.87
N ILE A 41 1.44 -6.04 -2.10
CA ILE A 41 0.54 -7.02 -1.50
C ILE A 41 -0.82 -6.81 -2.13
N ASP A 42 -1.12 -7.59 -3.17
CA ASP A 42 -2.40 -7.52 -3.85
C ASP A 42 -3.40 -8.58 -3.36
N GLU A 43 -4.53 -8.70 -4.03
CA GLU A 43 -5.64 -9.58 -3.68
C GLU A 43 -5.41 -11.08 -3.91
N THR A 44 -4.27 -11.47 -4.53
CA THR A 44 -3.94 -12.87 -4.79
C THR A 44 -3.50 -13.57 -3.49
N ASP A 45 -3.84 -14.85 -3.37
CA ASP A 45 -3.46 -15.65 -2.19
C ASP A 45 -1.93 -15.69 -2.01
N GLU A 46 -1.16 -15.76 -3.11
CA GLU A 46 0.31 -15.71 -3.09
C GLU A 46 0.84 -14.42 -2.44
N ARG A 47 0.26 -13.28 -2.79
CA ARG A 47 0.69 -11.98 -2.23
C ARG A 47 0.20 -11.78 -0.80
N LEU A 48 -1.02 -12.18 -0.51
CA LEU A 48 -1.56 -12.12 0.85
C LEU A 48 -0.79 -13.03 1.81
N ALA A 49 -0.31 -14.20 1.35
CA ALA A 49 0.50 -15.10 2.16
C ALA A 49 1.82 -14.47 2.68
N ARG A 50 2.33 -13.42 2.03
CA ARG A 50 3.53 -12.69 2.51
C ARG A 50 3.31 -12.03 3.87
N LEU A 51 2.07 -11.69 4.21
CA LEU A 51 1.73 -11.11 5.51
C LEU A 51 1.95 -12.09 6.67
N GLU A 52 2.07 -13.39 6.36
CA GLU A 52 2.30 -14.47 7.33
C GLU A 52 3.79 -14.88 7.42
N TYR A 53 4.69 -14.16 6.77
CA TYR A 53 6.12 -14.48 6.82
C TYR A 53 6.64 -14.53 8.26
N SER A 54 7.40 -15.58 8.55
CA SER A 54 8.09 -15.78 9.82
C SER A 54 9.13 -14.68 10.08
N LYS A 55 9.63 -14.63 11.31
CA LYS A 55 10.71 -13.70 11.66
C LYS A 55 11.99 -13.99 10.87
N GLU A 56 12.22 -15.25 10.58
CA GLU A 56 13.37 -15.76 9.84
C GLU A 56 13.31 -15.35 8.37
N GLU A 57 12.14 -15.47 7.71
CA GLU A 57 11.93 -15.00 6.33
C GLU A 57 12.07 -13.48 6.22
N ILE A 58 11.49 -12.74 7.16
CA ILE A 58 11.64 -11.27 7.21
C ILE A 58 13.11 -10.88 7.41
N LYS A 59 13.83 -11.57 8.32
CA LYS A 59 15.26 -11.32 8.53
C LYS A 59 16.06 -11.57 7.25
N GLN A 60 15.79 -12.68 6.57
CA GLN A 60 16.47 -13.01 5.31
C GLN A 60 16.27 -11.93 4.23
N ILE A 61 15.04 -11.43 4.08
CA ILE A 61 14.78 -10.33 3.13
C ILE A 61 15.56 -9.08 3.52
N ARG A 62 15.62 -8.74 4.82
CA ARG A 62 16.38 -7.58 5.31
C ARG A 62 17.89 -7.74 5.06
N ASP A 63 18.42 -8.95 5.24
CA ASP A 63 19.83 -9.24 4.95
C ASP A 63 20.12 -9.02 3.45
N TYR A 64 19.29 -9.50 2.54
CA TYR A 64 19.43 -9.23 1.10
C TYR A 64 19.35 -7.74 0.74
N LEU A 65 18.47 -6.98 1.41
CA LEU A 65 18.36 -5.53 1.20
C LEU A 65 19.63 -4.80 1.63
N LEU A 66 20.21 -5.20 2.77
CA LEU A 66 21.47 -4.63 3.30
C LEU A 66 22.64 -4.95 2.37
N ASP A 67 22.78 -6.20 1.96
CA ASP A 67 23.87 -6.65 1.09
C ASP A 67 23.86 -5.96 -0.28
N ALA A 68 22.68 -5.68 -0.83
CA ALA A 68 22.51 -5.02 -2.11
C ALA A 68 22.48 -3.49 -2.01
N ASP A 69 22.47 -2.91 -0.80
CA ASP A 69 22.22 -1.48 -0.57
C ASP A 69 20.95 -0.99 -1.31
N VAL A 70 19.84 -1.70 -1.11
CA VAL A 70 18.50 -1.41 -1.66
C VAL A 70 17.52 -1.22 -0.51
N ARG A 71 16.55 -0.33 -0.67
CA ARG A 71 15.52 -0.06 0.33
C ARG A 71 14.13 -0.39 -0.19
N ILE A 72 13.21 -0.67 0.72
CA ILE A 72 11.77 -0.78 0.46
C ILE A 72 11.07 0.29 1.32
N PRO A 73 10.95 1.54 0.86
CA PRO A 73 10.33 2.61 1.65
C PRO A 73 8.81 2.52 1.71
N SER A 74 8.19 1.92 0.70
CA SER A 74 6.73 1.86 0.55
C SER A 74 6.25 0.49 0.07
N MET A 75 4.98 0.23 0.35
CA MET A 75 4.25 -0.97 -0.03
C MET A 75 2.87 -0.58 -0.58
N CYS A 76 2.57 -1.03 -1.80
CA CYS A 76 1.21 -0.96 -2.35
C CYS A 76 0.38 -2.10 -1.76
N PHE A 77 -0.63 -1.76 -0.96
CA PHE A 77 -1.55 -2.73 -0.37
C PHE A 77 -2.91 -2.65 -1.07
N SER A 78 -3.12 -3.51 -2.06
CA SER A 78 -4.38 -3.60 -2.81
C SER A 78 -5.18 -4.89 -2.53
N GLY A 79 -4.89 -5.59 -1.44
CA GLY A 79 -5.68 -6.72 -0.93
C GLY A 79 -7.13 -6.33 -0.62
N HIS A 80 -7.38 -5.06 -0.31
CA HIS A 80 -8.71 -4.48 -0.12
C HIS A 80 -9.57 -4.43 -1.40
N ARG A 81 -9.03 -4.78 -2.57
CA ARG A 81 -9.84 -4.98 -3.77
C ARG A 81 -10.78 -6.19 -3.60
N ARG A 82 -10.26 -7.29 -3.08
CA ARG A 82 -11.03 -8.52 -2.78
C ARG A 82 -11.77 -8.42 -1.45
N PHE A 83 -11.18 -7.77 -0.45
CA PHE A 83 -11.74 -7.61 0.88
C PHE A 83 -11.84 -6.13 1.24
N PRO A 84 -12.83 -5.40 0.69
CA PRO A 84 -12.90 -3.96 0.88
C PRO A 84 -13.36 -3.57 2.29
N MET A 85 -12.76 -2.52 2.82
CA MET A 85 -13.09 -1.98 4.16
C MET A 85 -14.53 -1.44 4.24
N GLY A 86 -15.13 -1.11 3.10
CA GLY A 86 -16.49 -0.57 3.00
C GLY A 86 -17.56 -1.60 2.66
N SER A 87 -17.23 -2.90 2.48
CA SER A 87 -18.19 -3.93 2.07
C SER A 87 -19.47 -3.95 2.91
N MET A 88 -20.60 -4.27 2.29
CA MET A 88 -21.84 -4.52 3.02
C MET A 88 -21.78 -5.82 3.84
N SER A 89 -20.92 -6.77 3.48
CA SER A 89 -20.65 -7.98 4.26
C SER A 89 -19.78 -7.70 5.48
N GLN A 90 -20.27 -8.03 6.68
CA GLN A 90 -19.48 -7.93 7.92
C GLN A 90 -18.24 -8.83 7.88
N GLU A 91 -18.39 -10.06 7.39
CA GLU A 91 -17.29 -11.02 7.27
C GLU A 91 -16.15 -10.47 6.38
N THR A 92 -16.53 -9.85 5.25
CA THR A 92 -15.55 -9.21 4.35
C THR A 92 -14.84 -8.05 5.04
N ARG A 93 -15.56 -7.20 5.80
CA ARG A 93 -14.94 -6.10 6.55
C ARG A 93 -14.02 -6.60 7.66
N ASP A 94 -14.40 -7.66 8.38
CA ASP A 94 -13.57 -8.26 9.42
C ASP A 94 -12.26 -8.81 8.81
N LYS A 95 -12.36 -9.47 7.66
CA LYS A 95 -11.18 -9.93 6.90
C LYS A 95 -10.33 -8.77 6.41
N ALA A 96 -10.94 -7.70 5.93
CA ALA A 96 -10.23 -6.48 5.52
C ALA A 96 -9.39 -5.91 6.67
N MET A 97 -9.96 -5.85 7.87
CA MET A 97 -9.30 -5.30 9.04
C MET A 97 -8.21 -6.21 9.59
N GLU A 98 -8.41 -7.54 9.56
CA GLU A 98 -7.36 -8.52 9.87
C GLU A 98 -6.15 -8.34 8.93
N LEU A 99 -6.40 -8.25 7.63
CA LEU A 99 -5.34 -8.06 6.64
C LEU A 99 -4.62 -6.71 6.80
N MET A 100 -5.36 -5.66 7.17
CA MET A 100 -4.76 -4.34 7.42
C MET A 100 -3.83 -4.35 8.63
N GLU A 101 -4.22 -5.01 9.72
CA GLU A 101 -3.37 -5.16 10.91
C GLU A 101 -2.09 -5.93 10.56
N LYS A 102 -2.23 -7.05 9.84
CA LYS A 102 -1.08 -7.84 9.37
C LYS A 102 -0.17 -7.04 8.44
N ALA A 103 -0.75 -6.23 7.54
CA ALA A 103 0.01 -5.38 6.63
C ALA A 103 0.84 -4.32 7.38
N ILE A 104 0.28 -3.72 8.43
CA ILE A 104 1.01 -2.77 9.28
C ILE A 104 2.16 -3.46 10.02
N VAL A 105 1.92 -4.63 10.62
CA VAL A 105 2.95 -5.42 11.32
C VAL A 105 4.05 -5.88 10.34
N PHE A 106 3.67 -6.34 9.16
CA PHE A 106 4.61 -6.74 8.12
C PHE A 106 5.49 -5.55 7.66
N ALA A 107 4.87 -4.39 7.44
CA ALA A 107 5.58 -3.17 7.07
C ALA A 107 6.60 -2.77 8.15
N ASP A 108 6.19 -2.78 9.42
CA ASP A 108 7.10 -2.45 10.54
C ASP A 108 8.29 -3.41 10.61
N ARG A 109 8.06 -4.72 10.49
CA ARG A 109 9.12 -5.74 10.52
C ARG A 109 10.14 -5.59 9.39
N LEU A 110 9.69 -5.17 8.20
CA LEU A 110 10.58 -4.92 7.06
C LEU A 110 11.21 -3.51 7.05
N GLY A 111 10.78 -2.62 7.94
CA GLY A 111 11.24 -1.23 7.96
C GLY A 111 10.54 -0.33 6.94
N ILE A 112 9.41 -0.75 6.38
CA ILE A 112 8.57 0.04 5.48
C ILE A 112 7.82 1.10 6.30
N ARG A 113 7.80 2.35 5.82
CA ARG A 113 7.17 3.47 6.56
C ARG A 113 5.96 4.07 5.85
N THR A 114 5.65 3.62 4.64
CA THR A 114 4.47 4.06 3.91
C THR A 114 3.72 2.86 3.33
N ILE A 115 2.44 2.76 3.63
CA ILE A 115 1.52 1.81 3.00
C ILE A 115 0.57 2.59 2.12
N GLN A 116 0.64 2.36 0.82
CA GLN A 116 -0.31 2.89 -0.16
C GLN A 116 -1.60 2.07 -0.11
N LEU A 117 -2.73 2.73 0.03
CA LEU A 117 -4.07 2.16 -0.02
C LEU A 117 -4.81 2.70 -1.24
N ALA A 118 -5.52 1.84 -1.95
CA ALA A 118 -6.32 2.30 -3.08
C ALA A 118 -7.56 3.09 -2.62
N GLY A 119 -7.86 4.17 -3.32
CA GLY A 119 -8.91 5.14 -2.99
C GLY A 119 -10.31 4.70 -3.41
N TYR A 120 -10.79 3.55 -2.94
CA TYR A 120 -12.18 3.08 -3.10
C TYR A 120 -12.72 2.48 -1.80
N ASP A 121 -14.03 2.63 -1.57
CA ASP A 121 -14.73 2.00 -0.45
C ASP A 121 -15.00 0.52 -0.71
N VAL A 122 -15.45 0.19 -1.93
CA VAL A 122 -15.66 -1.15 -2.48
C VAL A 122 -15.15 -1.18 -3.92
N TYR A 123 -14.85 -2.35 -4.46
CA TYR A 123 -14.35 -2.49 -5.82
C TYR A 123 -15.24 -3.37 -6.70
N TYR A 124 -15.59 -4.57 -6.27
CA TYR A 124 -16.47 -5.50 -6.98
C TYR A 124 -17.94 -5.41 -6.53
N GLU A 125 -18.23 -4.54 -5.59
CA GLU A 125 -19.56 -4.26 -5.07
C GLU A 125 -20.02 -2.87 -5.54
N GLU A 126 -21.31 -2.60 -5.49
CA GLU A 126 -21.85 -1.27 -5.73
C GLU A 126 -21.69 -0.38 -4.49
N GLY A 127 -20.97 0.72 -4.62
CA GLY A 127 -20.78 1.68 -3.53
C GLY A 127 -22.00 2.54 -3.26
N ASN A 128 -22.28 2.82 -1.98
CA ASN A 128 -23.36 3.67 -1.51
C ASN A 128 -22.96 4.42 -0.21
N GLU A 129 -23.86 5.22 0.36
CA GLU A 129 -23.58 5.97 1.59
C GLU A 129 -23.19 5.07 2.79
N GLN A 130 -23.72 3.84 2.85
CA GLN A 130 -23.39 2.92 3.92
C GLN A 130 -21.98 2.32 3.74
N THR A 131 -21.59 1.97 2.51
CA THR A 131 -20.22 1.51 2.20
C THR A 131 -19.19 2.58 2.51
N LYS A 132 -19.48 3.84 2.15
CA LYS A 132 -18.66 5.00 2.50
C LYS A 132 -18.50 5.16 4.02
N LYS A 133 -19.59 5.00 4.78
CA LYS A 133 -19.55 5.09 6.24
C LYS A 133 -18.68 3.99 6.85
N TYR A 134 -18.84 2.74 6.43
CA TYR A 134 -17.99 1.63 6.87
C TYR A 134 -16.52 1.84 6.52
N PHE A 135 -16.24 2.32 5.31
CA PHE A 135 -14.87 2.66 4.91
C PHE A 135 -14.25 3.69 5.84
N ILE A 136 -14.96 4.79 6.15
CA ILE A 136 -14.46 5.84 7.03
C ILE A 136 -14.19 5.31 8.44
N GLU A 137 -15.09 4.51 9.00
CA GLU A 137 -14.92 3.92 10.33
C GLU A 137 -13.69 3.00 10.38
N ASN A 138 -13.53 2.13 9.40
CA ASN A 138 -12.40 1.21 9.31
C ASN A 138 -11.08 1.93 8.97
N LEU A 139 -11.11 2.97 8.13
CA LEU A 139 -9.93 3.81 7.84
C LEU A 139 -9.44 4.50 9.11
N LYS A 140 -10.33 5.06 9.95
CA LYS A 140 -9.96 5.67 11.24
C LYS A 140 -9.27 4.67 12.17
N ARG A 141 -9.75 3.43 12.23
CA ARG A 141 -9.13 2.36 13.04
C ARG A 141 -7.75 2.00 12.49
N SER A 142 -7.65 1.82 11.17
CA SER A 142 -6.39 1.50 10.48
C SER A 142 -5.32 2.57 10.71
N VAL A 143 -5.71 3.83 10.61
CA VAL A 143 -4.79 4.96 10.84
C VAL A 143 -4.27 4.98 12.28
N LYS A 144 -5.11 4.69 13.29
CA LYS A 144 -4.65 4.59 14.69
C LYS A 144 -3.65 3.45 14.91
N TRP A 145 -3.84 2.31 14.26
CA TRP A 145 -2.87 1.20 14.33
C TRP A 145 -1.54 1.58 13.67
N ALA A 146 -1.61 2.17 12.48
CA ALA A 146 -0.43 2.61 11.74
C ALA A 146 0.35 3.69 12.51
N GLU A 147 -0.34 4.66 13.11
CA GLU A 147 0.23 5.69 13.98
C GLU A 147 1.01 5.09 15.15
N SER A 148 0.47 4.06 15.82
CA SER A 148 1.14 3.40 16.95
C SER A 148 2.47 2.72 16.57
N MET A 149 2.68 2.44 15.27
CA MET A 149 3.89 1.84 14.70
C MET A 149 4.71 2.83 13.85
N ASN A 150 4.39 4.13 13.86
CA ASN A 150 5.03 5.16 13.04
C ASN A 150 4.98 4.84 11.53
N ILE A 151 3.86 4.30 11.06
CA ILE A 151 3.61 3.99 9.64
C ILE A 151 2.58 4.97 9.09
N THR A 152 2.87 5.53 7.93
CA THR A 152 1.94 6.40 7.19
C THR A 152 1.05 5.56 6.29
N LEU A 153 -0.26 5.75 6.37
CA LEU A 153 -1.20 5.27 5.36
C LEU A 153 -1.40 6.37 4.32
N ALA A 154 -1.18 6.05 3.05
CA ALA A 154 -1.29 7.01 1.96
C ALA A 154 -2.36 6.55 0.96
N ILE A 155 -3.45 7.31 0.82
CA ILE A 155 -4.53 6.95 -0.11
C ILE A 155 -4.13 7.37 -1.52
N GLU A 156 -4.07 6.40 -2.42
CA GLU A 156 -3.86 6.61 -3.85
C GLU A 156 -5.10 7.25 -4.47
N ILE A 157 -4.87 8.28 -5.26
CA ILE A 157 -5.91 8.79 -6.16
C ILE A 157 -6.11 7.77 -7.27
N MET A 158 -7.33 7.28 -7.40
CA MET A 158 -7.68 6.19 -8.31
C MET A 158 -8.50 6.66 -9.50
N ASP A 159 -8.38 5.96 -10.63
CA ASP A 159 -9.38 6.02 -11.69
C ASP A 159 -10.67 5.31 -11.25
N HIS A 160 -11.29 5.87 -10.22
CA HIS A 160 -12.51 5.35 -9.59
C HIS A 160 -13.29 6.50 -8.93
N LYS A 161 -14.59 6.58 -9.19
CA LYS A 161 -15.47 7.70 -8.76
C LYS A 161 -15.41 8.07 -7.26
N PHE A 162 -14.90 7.19 -6.39
CA PHE A 162 -14.91 7.40 -4.94
C PHE A 162 -13.86 8.42 -4.49
N ILE A 163 -12.56 8.19 -4.78
CA ILE A 163 -11.48 9.15 -4.49
C ILE A 163 -10.62 9.30 -5.75
N ASN A 164 -11.08 10.10 -6.70
CA ASN A 164 -10.42 10.36 -7.99
C ASN A 164 -9.74 11.74 -8.06
N SER A 165 -9.77 12.51 -6.99
CA SER A 165 -9.15 13.83 -6.94
C SER A 165 -8.57 14.16 -5.57
N ILE A 166 -7.65 15.12 -5.54
CA ILE A 166 -7.07 15.64 -4.28
C ILE A 166 -8.16 16.26 -3.42
N THR A 167 -9.11 16.96 -4.02
CA THR A 167 -10.25 17.58 -3.32
C THR A 167 -11.07 16.54 -2.55
N LYS A 168 -11.42 15.42 -3.20
CA LYS A 168 -12.12 14.32 -2.51
C LYS A 168 -11.29 13.71 -1.39
N TYR A 169 -10.00 13.45 -1.63
CA TYR A 169 -9.11 12.97 -0.56
C TYR A 169 -9.11 13.93 0.65
N MET A 170 -9.11 15.24 0.43
CA MET A 170 -9.10 16.24 1.51
C MET A 170 -10.35 16.14 2.40
N GLU A 171 -11.49 15.69 1.89
CA GLU A 171 -12.69 15.44 2.70
C GLU A 171 -12.41 14.31 3.72
N PHE A 172 -11.85 13.18 3.26
CA PHE A 172 -11.48 12.06 4.13
C PHE A 172 -10.39 12.45 5.12
N SER A 173 -9.39 13.20 4.68
CA SER A 173 -8.31 13.71 5.53
C SER A 173 -8.84 14.55 6.70
N LYS A 174 -9.80 15.44 6.45
CA LYS A 174 -10.47 16.25 7.48
C LYS A 174 -11.27 15.39 8.47
N ILE A 175 -11.97 14.35 7.97
CA ILE A 175 -12.78 13.46 8.80
C ILE A 175 -11.90 12.57 9.70
N VAL A 176 -10.79 12.07 9.17
CA VAL A 176 -9.85 11.21 9.91
C VAL A 176 -8.99 12.03 10.86
N ASN A 177 -8.56 13.21 10.44
CA ASN A 177 -7.79 14.19 11.19
C ASN A 177 -6.55 13.61 11.90
N SER A 178 -5.69 12.92 11.13
CA SER A 178 -4.42 12.37 11.61
C SER A 178 -3.27 12.73 10.69
N PRO A 179 -2.08 13.07 11.23
CA PRO A 179 -0.88 13.30 10.41
C PRO A 179 -0.37 12.02 9.75
N TYR A 180 -0.83 10.84 10.15
CA TYR A 180 -0.48 9.55 9.57
C TYR A 180 -1.37 9.13 8.40
N LEU A 181 -2.38 9.95 8.01
CA LEU A 181 -3.11 9.79 6.76
C LEU A 181 -2.61 10.82 5.75
N LYS A 182 -2.09 10.33 4.62
CA LYS A 182 -1.55 11.16 3.53
C LYS A 182 -2.18 10.77 2.20
N VAL A 183 -1.96 11.62 1.19
CA VAL A 183 -2.32 11.32 -0.20
C VAL A 183 -1.12 10.69 -0.92
N TYR A 184 -1.42 9.73 -1.81
CA TYR A 184 -0.49 9.16 -2.78
C TYR A 184 -1.00 9.58 -4.17
N PRO A 185 -0.52 10.69 -4.73
CA PRO A 185 -1.02 11.21 -6.00
C PRO A 185 -0.47 10.36 -7.16
N ASP A 186 -1.37 9.69 -7.86
CA ASP A 186 -1.07 9.04 -9.13
C ASP A 186 -1.36 10.02 -10.27
N ILE A 187 -0.31 10.44 -10.98
CA ILE A 187 -0.41 11.44 -12.03
C ILE A 187 -1.24 10.92 -13.22
N GLY A 188 -1.15 9.61 -13.52
CA GLY A 188 -1.93 8.96 -14.57
C GLY A 188 -3.42 9.02 -14.25
N ASN A 189 -3.81 8.59 -13.07
CA ASN A 189 -5.20 8.59 -12.62
C ASN A 189 -5.76 10.01 -12.50
N LEU A 190 -4.99 10.97 -11.97
CA LEU A 190 -5.39 12.38 -11.90
C LEU A 190 -5.67 12.98 -13.28
N SER A 191 -4.96 12.56 -14.30
CA SER A 191 -5.18 13.10 -15.67
C SER A 191 -6.49 12.62 -16.31
N ALA A 192 -7.07 11.52 -15.82
CA ALA A 192 -8.33 10.97 -16.32
C ALA A 192 -9.57 11.74 -15.81
N TRP A 193 -9.42 12.47 -14.71
CA TRP A 193 -10.51 13.17 -14.03
C TRP A 193 -10.13 14.64 -13.80
N PRO A 194 -10.29 15.52 -14.80
CA PRO A 194 -10.04 16.94 -14.59
C PRO A 194 -10.98 17.50 -13.51
N GLU A 195 -10.43 18.23 -12.55
CA GLU A 195 -11.19 18.95 -11.53
C GLU A 195 -11.83 20.22 -12.10
#